data_a30ecc115a0e347e1fb0b56d79e71359
#
_entry.id   a30ecc115a0e347e1fb0b56d79e71359
#
_cell.length_a   1.000
_cell.length_b   1.000
_cell.length_c   1.000
_cell.angle_alpha   90.00
_cell.angle_beta   90.00
_cell.angle_gamma   90.00
#
_symmetry.space_group_name_H-M   'P 1'
#
loop_
_entity.id
_entity.type
_entity.pdbx_description
1 polymer ?
#
loop_
_entity_poly.entity_id
_entity_poly.type
_entity_poly.pdbx_seq_one_letter_code
_entity_poly.pdbx_strand_id
1 'polypeptide(L)'
;MLQTAARGPITRIHLAKTIFSRPLRTVEAYLVDGLLIESGPPATASEMLRWCRARDVRQVVNTHHHEDHAGGSSALRTALGLPIAAPAQALPILRSAPRLQFYRRLVWGQPADVEAQSLGKVIETPRYRFVVLPTPGHSPDHVCLFEPQEGWLFSGDLFIHERARYLRVDEDAHQILASLRRVLALRPRLLICSHAGFVEDGHTAIERKITYWEDLVEQARTLREEGLSVERIAEALLGPEGLATRVSRGHFSKRNLISSLLDRTP
;
A
#
# COMPACT_ATOMS: atom_id res chain seq x y z
N MET A 1 -11.15 4.05 14.64
CA MET A 1 -10.04 4.28 15.61
C MET A 1 -8.91 4.99 14.92
N LEU A 2 -8.43 6.07 15.51
CA LEU A 2 -7.25 6.81 15.05
C LEU A 2 -6.31 7.01 16.22
N GLN A 3 -5.04 6.63 16.04
CA GLN A 3 -3.96 6.86 17.01
C GLN A 3 -2.77 7.49 16.30
N THR A 4 -1.92 8.23 17.00
CA THR A 4 -0.77 8.91 16.40
C THR A 4 0.50 8.69 17.19
N ALA A 5 1.62 8.63 16.46
CA ALA A 5 2.96 8.60 17.02
C ALA A 5 3.89 9.44 16.14
N ALA A 6 4.76 10.23 16.76
CA ALA A 6 5.74 11.05 16.04
C ALA A 6 7.10 10.34 15.97
N ARG A 7 7.79 10.50 14.83
CA ARG A 7 9.18 10.15 14.66
C ARG A 7 9.89 11.29 13.93
N GLY A 8 10.64 12.08 14.65
CA GLY A 8 11.19 13.31 14.10
C GLY A 8 10.07 14.20 13.53
N PRO A 9 10.18 14.67 12.30
CA PRO A 9 9.17 15.52 11.68
C PRO A 9 7.97 14.75 11.10
N ILE A 10 7.97 13.41 11.15
CA ILE A 10 6.93 12.58 10.57
C ILE A 10 5.96 12.15 11.66
N THR A 11 4.67 12.48 11.49
CA THR A 11 3.60 11.95 12.33
C THR A 11 2.96 10.75 11.63
N ARG A 12 3.07 9.57 12.22
CA ARG A 12 2.32 8.37 11.84
C ARG A 12 0.91 8.44 12.39
N ILE A 13 -0.05 8.14 11.55
CA ILE A 13 -1.47 8.11 11.86
C ILE A 13 -1.96 6.68 11.63
N HIS A 14 -2.17 5.96 12.71
CA HIS A 14 -2.63 4.57 12.72
C HIS A 14 -4.16 4.53 12.66
N LEU A 15 -4.70 3.88 11.64
CA LEU A 15 -6.11 3.86 11.32
C LEU A 15 -6.65 2.43 11.27
N ALA A 16 -7.81 2.22 11.87
CA ALA A 16 -8.50 0.94 11.79
C ALA A 16 -10.01 1.10 11.98
N LYS A 17 -10.80 0.35 11.20
CA LYS A 17 -12.18 0.07 11.56
C LYS A 17 -12.20 -0.94 12.70
N THR A 18 -12.95 -0.65 13.76
CA THR A 18 -13.10 -1.53 14.91
C THR A 18 -14.49 -2.17 14.96
N ILE A 19 -14.55 -3.42 15.41
CA ILE A 19 -15.77 -4.11 15.81
C ILE A 19 -15.55 -4.63 17.23
N PHE A 20 -16.44 -4.29 18.17
CA PHE A 20 -16.27 -4.59 19.59
C PHE A 20 -14.88 -4.20 20.12
N SER A 21 -14.43 -2.98 19.78
CA SER A 21 -13.12 -2.41 20.13
C SER A 21 -11.89 -3.17 19.61
N ARG A 22 -12.08 -4.17 18.75
CA ARG A 22 -10.98 -4.89 18.10
C ARG A 22 -10.79 -4.39 16.66
N PRO A 23 -9.55 -4.03 16.25
CA PRO A 23 -9.29 -3.63 14.87
C PRO A 23 -9.44 -4.82 13.93
N LEU A 24 -10.11 -4.62 12.81
CA LEU A 24 -10.23 -5.63 11.76
C LEU A 24 -8.93 -5.74 10.94
N ARG A 25 -8.46 -4.61 10.49
CA ARG A 25 -7.20 -4.40 9.77
C ARG A 25 -6.74 -2.97 10.02
N THR A 26 -5.46 -2.76 9.91
CA THR A 26 -4.81 -1.47 10.15
C THR A 26 -4.13 -0.94 8.90
N VAL A 27 -4.13 0.36 8.74
CA VAL A 27 -3.38 1.08 7.72
C VAL A 27 -2.82 2.36 8.31
N GLU A 28 -1.67 2.79 7.80
CA GLU A 28 -0.97 3.97 8.25
C GLU A 28 -1.09 5.08 7.21
N ALA A 29 -1.35 6.30 7.68
CA ALA A 29 -1.15 7.54 6.94
C ALA A 29 -0.05 8.35 7.62
N TYR A 30 0.52 9.32 6.91
CA TYR A 30 1.68 10.06 7.43
C TYR A 30 1.53 11.55 7.15
N LEU A 31 1.76 12.38 8.16
CA LEU A 31 1.87 13.83 7.99
C LEU A 31 3.33 14.25 8.15
N VAL A 32 3.84 14.97 7.16
CA VAL A 32 5.18 15.57 7.17
C VAL A 32 5.13 16.94 6.50
N ASP A 33 5.50 17.99 7.24
CA ASP A 33 5.62 19.35 6.76
C ASP A 33 4.40 19.87 5.94
N GLY A 34 3.19 19.56 6.40
CA GLY A 34 1.93 19.93 5.75
C GLY A 34 1.46 18.98 4.65
N LEU A 35 2.27 18.00 4.25
CA LEU A 35 1.92 16.94 3.31
C LEU A 35 1.31 15.76 4.06
N LEU A 36 0.04 15.46 3.82
CA LEU A 36 -0.61 14.23 4.26
C LEU A 36 -0.46 13.17 3.19
N ILE A 37 0.28 12.12 3.49
CA ILE A 37 0.46 10.95 2.63
C ILE A 37 -0.51 9.89 3.10
N GLU A 38 -1.42 9.49 2.23
CA GLU A 38 -2.62 8.69 2.44
C GLU A 38 -3.71 9.39 3.28
N SER A 39 -4.94 9.15 2.91
CA SER A 39 -6.11 9.70 3.61
C SER A 39 -6.81 8.68 4.52
N GLY A 40 -6.39 7.41 4.44
CA GLY A 40 -6.98 6.31 5.18
C GLY A 40 -8.31 5.80 4.61
N PRO A 41 -8.90 4.78 5.26
CA PRO A 41 -10.12 4.14 4.77
C PRO A 41 -11.37 4.99 5.01
N PRO A 42 -12.43 4.78 4.20
CA PRO A 42 -13.72 5.46 4.36
C PRO A 42 -14.29 5.31 5.78
N ALA A 43 -14.10 4.15 6.39
CA ALA A 43 -14.60 3.86 7.74
C ALA A 43 -14.00 4.75 8.83
N THR A 44 -12.86 5.41 8.58
CA THR A 44 -12.20 6.33 9.51
C THR A 44 -12.16 7.78 8.99
N ALA A 45 -12.88 8.08 7.91
CA ALA A 45 -12.86 9.40 7.28
C ALA A 45 -13.27 10.53 8.25
N SER A 46 -14.26 10.29 9.11
CA SER A 46 -14.70 11.28 10.10
C SER A 46 -13.64 11.55 11.18
N GLU A 47 -12.93 10.52 11.63
CA GLU A 47 -11.80 10.67 12.56
C GLU A 47 -10.64 11.41 11.92
N MET A 48 -10.28 11.05 10.68
CA MET A 48 -9.24 11.72 9.91
C MET A 48 -9.58 13.19 9.68
N LEU A 49 -10.82 13.50 9.32
CA LEU A 49 -11.29 14.87 9.14
C LEU A 49 -11.15 15.70 10.43
N ARG A 50 -11.60 15.18 11.57
CA ARG A 50 -11.45 15.88 12.87
C ARG A 50 -9.98 16.08 13.23
N TRP A 51 -9.14 15.09 12.92
CA TRP A 51 -7.72 15.14 13.19
C TRP A 51 -7.01 16.20 12.34
N CYS A 52 -7.33 16.28 11.04
CA CYS A 52 -6.77 17.27 10.10
C CYS A 52 -7.18 18.71 10.43
N ARG A 53 -8.42 18.95 10.91
CA ARG A 53 -8.89 20.28 11.28
C ARG A 53 -8.03 20.97 12.36
N ALA A 54 -7.38 20.22 13.22
CA ALA A 54 -6.55 20.73 14.30
C ALA A 54 -5.06 20.78 13.94
N ARG A 55 -4.71 20.61 12.66
CA ARG A 55 -3.31 20.50 12.23
C ARG A 55 -3.07 21.26 10.92
N ASP A 56 -1.81 21.59 10.66
CA ASP A 56 -1.38 22.23 9.42
C ASP A 56 -1.27 21.17 8.31
N VAL A 57 -2.40 20.75 7.76
CA VAL A 57 -2.46 19.92 6.56
C VAL A 57 -2.77 20.85 5.38
N ARG A 58 -1.89 20.84 4.38
CA ARG A 58 -1.98 21.75 3.22
C ARG A 58 -2.37 21.02 1.94
N GLN A 59 -1.99 19.74 1.82
CA GLN A 59 -2.32 18.89 0.67
C GLN A 59 -2.35 17.42 1.07
N VAL A 60 -3.07 16.64 0.31
CA VAL A 60 -3.18 15.17 0.46
C VAL A 60 -2.64 14.51 -0.79
N VAL A 61 -1.80 13.51 -0.61
CA VAL A 61 -1.28 12.66 -1.68
C VAL A 61 -1.61 11.22 -1.39
N ASN A 62 -2.26 10.53 -2.33
CA ASN A 62 -2.49 9.10 -2.26
C ASN A 62 -1.50 8.37 -3.17
N THR A 63 -0.88 7.29 -2.70
CA THR A 63 0.08 6.50 -3.48
C THR A 63 -0.60 5.70 -4.59
N HIS A 64 -1.87 5.33 -4.40
CA HIS A 64 -2.70 4.61 -5.36
C HIS A 64 -4.19 4.72 -4.98
N HIS A 65 -5.07 4.13 -5.81
CA HIS A 65 -6.52 4.31 -5.70
C HIS A 65 -7.23 3.47 -4.63
N HIS A 66 -6.57 2.53 -3.95
CA HIS A 66 -7.26 1.63 -3.03
C HIS A 66 -7.93 2.36 -1.87
N GLU A 67 -9.04 1.79 -1.42
CA GLU A 67 -9.93 2.41 -0.45
C GLU A 67 -9.32 2.64 0.93
N ASP A 68 -8.35 1.86 1.33
CA ASP A 68 -7.64 2.03 2.61
C ASP A 68 -6.61 3.17 2.57
N HIS A 69 -6.23 3.62 1.39
CA HIS A 69 -5.32 4.74 1.15
C HIS A 69 -6.06 6.02 0.76
N ALA A 70 -6.94 5.94 -0.24
CA ALA A 70 -7.61 7.10 -0.82
C ALA A 70 -9.04 7.34 -0.27
N GLY A 71 -9.55 6.47 0.58
CA GLY A 71 -10.97 6.45 0.97
C GLY A 71 -11.44 7.65 1.80
N GLY A 72 -10.54 8.31 2.52
CA GLY A 72 -10.83 9.53 3.28
C GLY A 72 -10.79 10.82 2.45
N SER A 73 -10.22 10.76 1.24
CA SER A 73 -9.94 11.94 0.40
C SER A 73 -11.17 12.78 0.09
N SER A 74 -12.31 12.14 -0.22
CA SER A 74 -13.57 12.84 -0.51
C SER A 74 -14.03 13.72 0.65
N ALA A 75 -13.96 13.20 1.89
CA ALA A 75 -14.32 13.94 3.09
C ALA A 75 -13.37 15.12 3.35
N LEU A 76 -12.06 14.92 3.17
CA LEU A 76 -11.05 15.97 3.36
C LEU A 76 -11.20 17.08 2.32
N ARG A 77 -11.42 16.73 1.05
CA ARG A 77 -11.66 17.70 -0.01
C ARG A 77 -12.93 18.51 0.24
N THR A 78 -14.04 17.84 0.51
CA THR A 78 -15.35 18.48 0.65
C THR A 78 -15.42 19.39 1.89
N ALA A 79 -14.91 18.92 3.04
CA ALA A 79 -15.09 19.61 4.30
C ALA A 79 -13.96 20.60 4.66
N LEU A 80 -12.77 20.46 4.08
CA LEU A 80 -11.60 21.32 4.34
C LEU A 80 -11.07 22.02 3.09
N GLY A 81 -11.57 21.70 1.90
CA GLY A 81 -11.07 22.26 0.65
C GLY A 81 -9.65 21.83 0.30
N LEU A 82 -9.14 20.76 0.92
CA LEU A 82 -7.77 20.31 0.70
C LEU A 82 -7.57 19.83 -0.75
N PRO A 83 -6.50 20.24 -1.42
CA PRO A 83 -6.12 19.67 -2.71
C PRO A 83 -5.75 18.20 -2.52
N ILE A 84 -6.34 17.34 -3.34
CA ILE A 84 -6.05 15.90 -3.39
C ILE A 84 -5.26 15.62 -4.65
N ALA A 85 -4.12 14.95 -4.52
CA ALA A 85 -3.33 14.49 -5.65
C ALA A 85 -3.14 12.97 -5.61
N ALA A 86 -3.13 12.35 -6.79
CA ALA A 86 -2.95 10.92 -6.98
C ALA A 86 -2.27 10.64 -8.34
N PRO A 87 -1.71 9.44 -8.57
CA PRO A 87 -1.18 9.07 -9.86
C PRO A 87 -2.22 9.23 -10.98
N ALA A 88 -1.79 9.63 -12.17
CA ALA A 88 -2.70 9.90 -13.29
C ALA A 88 -3.66 8.73 -13.60
N GLN A 89 -3.16 7.50 -13.47
CA GLN A 89 -3.95 6.28 -13.69
C GLN A 89 -5.02 6.04 -12.61
N ALA A 90 -4.86 6.62 -11.41
CA ALA A 90 -5.86 6.55 -10.34
C ALA A 90 -7.07 7.46 -10.61
N LEU A 91 -6.91 8.56 -11.35
CA LEU A 91 -7.90 9.63 -11.45
C LEU A 91 -9.27 9.17 -11.96
N PRO A 92 -9.37 8.35 -13.03
CA PRO A 92 -10.66 7.84 -13.49
C PRO A 92 -11.37 6.99 -12.41
N ILE A 93 -10.59 6.19 -11.65
CA ILE A 93 -11.11 5.30 -10.60
C ILE A 93 -11.60 6.11 -9.40
N LEU A 94 -10.85 7.15 -9.01
CA LEU A 94 -11.22 8.03 -7.91
C LEU A 94 -12.44 8.89 -8.22
N ARG A 95 -12.59 9.32 -9.48
CA ARG A 95 -13.74 10.11 -9.95
C ARG A 95 -15.03 9.31 -9.99
N SER A 96 -14.93 7.99 -10.19
CA SER A 96 -16.07 7.07 -10.21
C SER A 96 -15.68 5.81 -9.42
N ALA A 97 -15.78 5.91 -8.10
CA ALA A 97 -15.32 4.88 -7.17
C ALA A 97 -16.07 3.56 -7.38
N PRO A 98 -15.38 2.45 -7.66
CA PRO A 98 -16.02 1.18 -7.94
C PRO A 98 -16.74 0.62 -6.71
N ARG A 99 -17.79 -0.16 -6.94
CA ARG A 99 -18.40 -0.94 -5.88
C ARG A 99 -17.45 -2.07 -5.47
N LEU A 100 -16.97 -2.00 -4.25
CA LEU A 100 -16.02 -2.97 -3.72
C LEU A 100 -16.65 -4.32 -3.41
N GLN A 101 -15.85 -5.37 -3.39
CA GLN A 101 -16.23 -6.68 -2.88
C GLN A 101 -16.67 -6.60 -1.42
N PHE A 102 -17.57 -7.50 -1.02
CA PHE A 102 -18.17 -7.49 0.31
C PHE A 102 -17.13 -7.42 1.45
N TYR A 103 -16.08 -8.23 1.39
CA TYR A 103 -15.07 -8.29 2.44
C TYR A 103 -14.27 -6.98 2.56
N ARG A 104 -13.95 -6.31 1.42
CA ARG A 104 -13.26 -5.01 1.42
C ARG A 104 -14.16 -3.94 2.05
N ARG A 105 -15.44 -3.90 1.67
CA ARG A 105 -16.42 -2.97 2.29
C ARG A 105 -16.60 -3.23 3.79
N LEU A 106 -16.57 -4.50 4.20
CA LEU A 106 -16.65 -4.86 5.62
C LEU A 106 -15.46 -4.32 6.39
N VAL A 107 -14.26 -4.47 5.86
CA VAL A 107 -13.01 -4.08 6.52
C VAL A 107 -12.77 -2.57 6.45
N TRP A 108 -12.89 -1.97 5.28
CA TRP A 108 -12.46 -0.60 5.01
C TRP A 108 -13.60 0.40 4.84
N GLY A 109 -14.77 -0.05 4.38
CA GLY A 109 -15.88 0.80 3.97
C GLY A 109 -15.98 0.94 2.47
N GLN A 110 -17.02 1.63 1.98
CA GLN A 110 -17.20 1.96 0.56
C GLN A 110 -16.64 3.37 0.32
N PRO A 111 -15.68 3.57 -0.59
CA PRO A 111 -15.18 4.89 -0.94
C PRO A 111 -16.25 5.70 -1.66
N ALA A 112 -16.20 7.02 -1.51
CA ALA A 112 -16.96 7.98 -2.28
C ALA A 112 -16.09 8.55 -3.41
N ASP A 113 -16.75 9.06 -4.44
CA ASP A 113 -16.10 9.76 -5.54
C ASP A 113 -15.32 10.97 -5.06
N VAL A 114 -14.17 11.21 -5.67
CA VAL A 114 -13.34 12.37 -5.38
C VAL A 114 -12.63 12.88 -6.64
N GLU A 115 -12.68 14.19 -6.84
CA GLU A 115 -11.85 14.85 -7.83
C GLU A 115 -10.44 15.03 -7.27
N ALA A 116 -9.46 14.47 -7.94
CA ALA A 116 -8.06 14.58 -7.61
C ALA A 116 -7.27 15.16 -8.80
N GLN A 117 -6.13 15.76 -8.49
CA GLN A 117 -5.17 16.23 -9.48
C GLN A 117 -4.12 15.15 -9.75
N SER A 118 -3.56 15.17 -10.96
CA SER A 118 -2.46 14.26 -11.29
C SER A 118 -1.19 14.65 -10.53
N LEU A 119 -0.55 13.66 -9.91
CA LEU A 119 0.79 13.83 -9.35
C LEU A 119 1.80 14.18 -10.43
N GLY A 120 2.64 15.17 -10.13
CA GLY A 120 3.86 15.45 -10.89
C GLY A 120 4.97 14.44 -10.56
N LYS A 121 6.15 14.64 -11.17
CA LYS A 121 7.35 13.85 -10.86
C LYS A 121 7.96 14.16 -9.49
N VAL A 122 7.57 15.28 -8.90
CA VAL A 122 8.09 15.80 -7.64
C VAL A 122 6.94 16.44 -6.85
N ILE A 123 6.97 16.27 -5.54
CA ILE A 123 6.12 16.99 -4.58
C ILE A 123 7.06 17.80 -3.70
N GLU A 124 6.76 19.08 -3.55
CA GLU A 124 7.54 19.99 -2.71
C GLU A 124 6.73 20.44 -1.51
N THR A 125 7.38 20.51 -0.37
CA THR A 125 6.93 21.15 0.85
C THR A 125 7.94 22.24 1.22
N PRO A 126 7.68 23.11 2.21
CA PRO A 126 8.67 24.09 2.63
C PRO A 126 10.06 23.56 2.97
N ARG A 127 10.16 22.31 3.45
CA ARG A 127 11.41 21.70 3.90
C ARG A 127 11.88 20.48 3.13
N TYR A 128 10.97 19.81 2.41
CA TYR A 128 11.27 18.51 1.81
C TYR A 128 10.86 18.46 0.34
N ARG A 129 11.59 17.63 -0.40
CA ARG A 129 11.35 17.38 -1.83
C ARG A 129 11.24 15.88 -2.06
N PHE A 130 10.04 15.42 -2.40
CA PHE A 130 9.76 14.01 -2.64
C PHE A 130 9.76 13.72 -4.14
N VAL A 131 10.55 12.76 -4.56
CA VAL A 131 10.54 12.20 -5.92
C VAL A 131 9.42 11.16 -6.01
N VAL A 132 8.54 11.31 -6.97
CA VAL A 132 7.45 10.36 -7.24
C VAL A 132 7.96 9.27 -8.16
N LEU A 133 7.94 8.04 -7.68
CA LEU A 133 8.49 6.86 -8.36
C LEU A 133 7.36 5.92 -8.75
N PRO A 134 7.06 5.71 -10.05
CA PRO A 134 6.13 4.67 -10.46
C PRO A 134 6.64 3.29 -10.03
N THR A 135 5.82 2.57 -9.27
CA THR A 135 6.14 1.27 -8.70
C THR A 135 4.95 0.30 -8.86
N PRO A 136 4.56 0.01 -10.13
CA PRO A 136 3.43 -0.86 -10.40
C PRO A 136 3.67 -2.28 -9.89
N GLY A 137 2.58 -3.04 -9.79
CA GLY A 137 2.58 -4.44 -9.40
C GLY A 137 1.53 -4.74 -8.33
N HIS A 138 1.49 -3.97 -7.23
CA HIS A 138 0.38 -3.99 -6.27
C HIS A 138 -0.92 -3.44 -6.89
N SER A 139 -0.78 -2.38 -7.65
CA SER A 139 -1.78 -1.86 -8.58
C SER A 139 -1.06 -1.17 -9.75
N PRO A 140 -1.71 -1.00 -10.92
CA PRO A 140 -1.08 -0.35 -12.07
C PRO A 140 -0.69 1.11 -11.82
N ASP A 141 -1.42 1.80 -10.96
CA ASP A 141 -1.25 3.21 -10.62
C ASP A 141 -0.32 3.46 -9.43
N HIS A 142 0.21 2.41 -8.78
CA HIS A 142 0.98 2.54 -7.55
C HIS A 142 2.26 3.36 -7.74
N VAL A 143 2.54 4.26 -6.76
CA VAL A 143 3.80 5.02 -6.67
C VAL A 143 4.37 4.95 -5.26
N CYS A 144 5.70 5.06 -5.16
CA CYS A 144 6.41 5.39 -3.92
C CYS A 144 6.82 6.86 -3.93
N LEU A 145 7.01 7.43 -2.75
CA LEU A 145 7.58 8.78 -2.58
C LEU A 145 8.94 8.68 -1.91
N PHE A 146 9.97 9.20 -2.54
CA PHE A 146 11.33 9.15 -2.01
C PHE A 146 11.85 10.56 -1.69
N GLU A 147 12.25 10.77 -0.45
CA GLU A 147 12.94 11.97 0.00
C GLU A 147 14.46 11.68 0.09
N PRO A 148 15.27 12.23 -0.82
CA PRO A 148 16.66 11.78 -0.99
C PRO A 148 17.63 12.27 0.09
N GLN A 149 17.39 13.42 0.74
CA GLN A 149 18.32 13.96 1.75
C GLN A 149 18.28 13.15 3.03
N GLU A 150 17.07 12.81 3.48
CA GLU A 150 16.86 12.01 4.68
C GLU A 150 16.89 10.50 4.38
N GLY A 151 16.77 10.11 3.09
CA GLY A 151 16.69 8.72 2.67
C GLY A 151 15.37 8.04 3.08
N TRP A 152 14.28 8.80 3.12
CA TRP A 152 12.95 8.26 3.45
C TRP A 152 12.26 7.73 2.22
N LEU A 153 11.75 6.50 2.30
CA LEU A 153 10.91 5.90 1.27
C LEU A 153 9.52 5.61 1.83
N PHE A 154 8.54 6.41 1.42
CA PHE A 154 7.12 6.10 1.65
C PHE A 154 6.71 5.08 0.58
N SER A 155 6.55 3.84 0.99
CA SER A 155 6.42 2.71 0.08
C SER A 155 4.99 2.34 -0.29
N GLY A 156 3.98 3.04 0.26
CA GLY A 156 2.60 2.58 0.10
C GLY A 156 2.52 1.08 0.40
N ASP A 157 2.00 0.32 -0.55
CA ASP A 157 1.81 -1.13 -0.46
C ASP A 157 2.85 -1.96 -1.22
N LEU A 158 3.94 -1.34 -1.70
CA LEU A 158 5.01 -2.08 -2.36
C LEU A 158 5.70 -3.09 -1.41
N PHE A 159 5.88 -2.71 -0.14
CA PHE A 159 6.63 -3.55 0.82
C PHE A 159 5.72 -4.48 1.65
N ILE A 160 4.74 -3.97 2.37
CA ILE A 160 3.82 -4.63 3.32
C ILE A 160 4.56 -5.44 4.39
N HIS A 161 5.33 -6.47 4.00
CA HIS A 161 6.11 -7.34 4.90
C HIS A 161 7.24 -8.03 4.13
N GLU A 162 8.38 -8.32 4.79
CA GLU A 162 9.52 -9.05 4.20
C GLU A 162 9.09 -10.41 3.66
N ARG A 163 8.31 -11.17 4.44
CA ARG A 163 7.81 -12.50 4.06
C ARG A 163 6.32 -12.45 3.73
N ALA A 164 5.94 -11.60 2.77
CA ALA A 164 4.58 -11.59 2.24
C ALA A 164 4.25 -12.92 1.57
N ARG A 165 3.16 -13.56 2.01
CA ARG A 165 2.75 -14.92 1.58
C ARG A 165 1.45 -14.93 0.79
N TYR A 166 0.80 -13.80 0.65
CA TYR A 166 -0.49 -13.66 -0.02
C TYR A 166 -0.39 -12.61 -1.11
N LEU A 167 -1.13 -12.82 -2.16
CA LEU A 167 -1.31 -11.84 -3.23
C LEU A 167 -2.80 -11.78 -3.58
N ARG A 168 -3.27 -10.61 -4.01
CA ARG A 168 -4.59 -10.54 -4.66
C ARG A 168 -4.48 -11.04 -6.09
N VAL A 169 -5.60 -11.45 -6.64
CA VAL A 169 -5.66 -11.98 -8.01
C VAL A 169 -5.30 -10.94 -9.09
N ASP A 170 -5.42 -9.67 -8.74
CA ASP A 170 -5.15 -8.51 -9.61
C ASP A 170 -3.75 -7.89 -9.39
N GLU A 171 -2.91 -8.50 -8.55
CA GLU A 171 -1.53 -8.09 -8.32
C GLU A 171 -0.55 -8.89 -9.18
N ASP A 172 0.56 -8.26 -9.55
CA ASP A 172 1.62 -8.84 -10.36
C ASP A 172 2.93 -8.92 -9.57
N ALA A 173 3.33 -10.15 -9.20
CA ALA A 173 4.52 -10.40 -8.41
C ALA A 173 5.82 -10.00 -9.14
N HIS A 174 5.89 -10.15 -10.46
CA HIS A 174 7.07 -9.78 -11.24
C HIS A 174 7.22 -8.26 -11.32
N GLN A 175 6.13 -7.52 -11.50
CA GLN A 175 6.16 -6.07 -11.46
C GLN A 175 6.50 -5.56 -10.04
N ILE A 176 5.98 -6.20 -8.98
CA ILE A 176 6.35 -5.89 -7.59
C ILE A 176 7.86 -6.08 -7.40
N LEU A 177 8.44 -7.22 -7.83
CA LEU A 177 9.88 -7.47 -7.75
C LEU A 177 10.69 -6.43 -8.53
N ALA A 178 10.28 -6.10 -9.75
CA ALA A 178 10.95 -5.07 -10.55
C ALA A 178 10.89 -3.70 -9.85
N SER A 179 9.76 -3.35 -9.25
CA SER A 179 9.57 -2.12 -8.48
C SER A 179 10.41 -2.10 -7.20
N LEU A 180 10.49 -3.23 -6.47
CA LEU A 180 11.35 -3.37 -5.30
C LEU A 180 12.84 -3.19 -5.64
N ARG A 181 13.33 -3.81 -6.74
CA ARG A 181 14.71 -3.63 -7.20
C ARG A 181 15.01 -2.17 -7.57
N ARG A 182 14.05 -1.48 -8.20
CA ARG A 182 14.18 -0.05 -8.53
C ARG A 182 14.35 0.81 -7.28
N VAL A 183 13.53 0.62 -6.26
CA VAL A 183 13.62 1.42 -5.02
C VAL A 183 14.81 0.98 -4.14
N LEU A 184 15.24 -0.28 -4.21
CA LEU A 184 16.45 -0.77 -3.54
C LEU A 184 17.70 0.00 -4.00
N ALA A 185 17.80 0.30 -5.30
CA ALA A 185 18.92 1.05 -5.88
C ALA A 185 19.06 2.48 -5.30
N LEU A 186 18.02 3.03 -4.72
CA LEU A 186 18.02 4.34 -4.03
C LEU A 186 18.62 4.28 -2.63
N ARG A 187 18.87 3.07 -2.08
CA ARG A 187 19.45 2.82 -0.76
C ARG A 187 18.68 3.55 0.37
N PRO A 188 17.35 3.36 0.49
CA PRO A 188 16.57 4.06 1.51
C PRO A 188 17.04 3.68 2.91
N ARG A 189 17.25 4.70 3.76
CA ARG A 189 17.63 4.51 5.17
C ARG A 189 16.42 4.13 6.03
N LEU A 190 15.30 4.78 5.81
CA LEU A 190 14.04 4.52 6.50
C LEU A 190 12.96 4.18 5.49
N LEU A 191 12.37 3.00 5.64
CA LEU A 191 11.19 2.60 4.90
C LEU A 191 9.95 2.93 5.73
N ILE A 192 8.98 3.59 5.12
CA ILE A 192 7.75 4.08 5.74
C ILE A 192 6.59 3.44 4.98
N CYS A 193 6.05 2.39 5.55
CA CYS A 193 5.09 1.51 4.88
C CYS A 193 3.68 1.70 5.43
N SER A 194 2.67 1.66 4.58
CA SER A 194 1.28 1.83 4.99
C SER A 194 0.72 0.69 5.85
N HIS A 195 1.38 -0.47 5.89
CA HIS A 195 0.96 -1.60 6.73
C HIS A 195 1.99 -2.06 7.77
N ALA A 196 3.29 -1.78 7.56
CA ALA A 196 4.34 -2.13 8.51
C ALA A 196 4.78 -0.94 9.40
N GLY A 197 4.32 0.27 9.11
CA GLY A 197 4.77 1.46 9.80
C GLY A 197 6.21 1.85 9.45
N PHE A 198 6.98 2.29 10.43
CA PHE A 198 8.41 2.58 10.26
C PHE A 198 9.23 1.29 10.30
N VAL A 199 10.01 1.05 9.25
CA VAL A 199 10.93 -0.08 9.14
C VAL A 199 12.35 0.47 9.05
N GLU A 200 13.13 0.19 10.10
CA GLU A 200 14.53 0.58 10.16
C GLU A 200 15.34 -0.18 9.13
N ASP A 201 16.46 0.42 8.68
CA ASP A 201 17.29 -0.14 7.61
C ASP A 201 16.43 -0.61 6.42
N GLY A 202 15.74 0.37 5.81
CA GLY A 202 14.83 0.13 4.71
C GLY A 202 15.47 -0.60 3.53
N HIS A 203 16.76 -0.35 3.28
CA HIS A 203 17.54 -1.04 2.24
C HIS A 203 17.57 -2.55 2.50
N THR A 204 18.05 -2.96 3.66
CA THR A 204 18.14 -4.38 4.03
C THR A 204 16.77 -5.06 4.09
N ALA A 205 15.75 -4.36 4.58
CA ALA A 205 14.38 -4.92 4.61
C ALA A 205 13.83 -5.22 3.21
N ILE A 206 14.06 -4.30 2.25
CA ILE A 206 13.66 -4.50 0.84
C ILE A 206 14.47 -5.65 0.22
N GLU A 207 15.78 -5.70 0.45
CA GLU A 207 16.65 -6.76 -0.04
C GLU A 207 16.20 -8.14 0.44
N ARG A 208 15.89 -8.28 1.73
CA ARG A 208 15.35 -9.53 2.30
C ARG A 208 14.02 -9.94 1.66
N LYS A 209 13.14 -9.00 1.35
CA LYS A 209 11.89 -9.31 0.65
C LYS A 209 12.16 -9.82 -0.77
N ILE A 210 13.06 -9.19 -1.50
CA ILE A 210 13.46 -9.62 -2.84
C ILE A 210 14.01 -11.04 -2.79
N THR A 211 15.02 -11.29 -1.94
CA THR A 211 15.63 -12.61 -1.77
C THR A 211 14.57 -13.67 -1.43
N TYR A 212 13.68 -13.37 -0.47
CA TYR A 212 12.62 -14.33 -0.09
C TYR A 212 11.70 -14.69 -1.27
N TRP A 213 11.34 -13.74 -2.13
CA TRP A 213 10.49 -14.01 -3.28
C TRP A 213 11.26 -14.68 -4.43
N GLU A 214 12.54 -14.37 -4.62
CA GLU A 214 13.42 -15.07 -5.57
C GLU A 214 13.60 -16.54 -5.19
N ASP A 215 13.83 -16.81 -3.92
CA ASP A 215 13.88 -18.18 -3.39
C ASP A 215 12.55 -18.93 -3.61
N LEU A 216 11.42 -18.26 -3.42
CA LEU A 216 10.11 -18.85 -3.70
C LEU A 216 9.92 -19.17 -5.19
N VAL A 217 10.40 -18.32 -6.09
CA VAL A 217 10.34 -18.56 -7.55
C VAL A 217 11.14 -19.84 -7.89
N GLU A 218 12.36 -19.96 -7.38
CA GLU A 218 13.23 -21.12 -7.65
C GLU A 218 12.60 -22.42 -7.15
N GLN A 219 12.17 -22.42 -5.89
CA GLN A 219 11.53 -23.59 -5.29
C GLN A 219 10.22 -23.96 -5.99
N ALA A 220 9.39 -22.95 -6.34
CA ALA A 220 8.14 -23.19 -7.03
C ALA A 220 8.34 -23.77 -8.44
N ARG A 221 9.37 -23.34 -9.16
CA ARG A 221 9.74 -23.90 -10.48
C ARG A 221 10.17 -25.36 -10.38
N THR A 222 11.04 -25.68 -9.41
CA THR A 222 11.46 -27.08 -9.16
C THR A 222 10.25 -27.99 -8.92
N LEU A 223 9.36 -27.60 -8.01
CA LEU A 223 8.15 -28.39 -7.73
C LEU A 223 7.19 -28.46 -8.92
N ARG A 224 7.17 -27.44 -9.76
CA ARG A 224 6.38 -27.45 -11.00
C ARG A 224 6.93 -28.42 -12.04
N GLU A 225 8.26 -28.51 -12.16
CA GLU A 225 8.97 -29.48 -13.02
C GLU A 225 8.75 -30.91 -12.53
N GLU A 226 8.61 -31.13 -11.22
CA GLU A 226 8.21 -32.41 -10.61
C GLU A 226 6.73 -32.76 -10.85
N GLY A 227 5.95 -31.88 -11.50
CA GLY A 227 4.55 -32.12 -11.89
C GLY A 227 3.50 -31.69 -10.86
N LEU A 228 3.89 -30.93 -9.82
CA LEU A 228 2.91 -30.45 -8.82
C LEU A 228 2.02 -29.36 -9.40
N SER A 229 0.74 -29.35 -8.98
CA SER A 229 -0.18 -28.25 -9.27
C SER A 229 0.17 -27.00 -8.46
N VAL A 230 -0.26 -25.82 -8.92
CA VAL A 230 -0.03 -24.53 -8.23
C VAL A 230 -0.55 -24.57 -6.79
N GLU A 231 -1.69 -25.23 -6.55
CA GLU A 231 -2.28 -25.38 -5.21
C GLU A 231 -1.36 -26.19 -4.28
N ARG A 232 -0.80 -27.31 -4.79
CA ARG A 232 0.12 -28.15 -4.02
C ARG A 232 1.44 -27.45 -3.76
N ILE A 233 1.96 -26.70 -4.71
CA ILE A 233 3.15 -25.86 -4.54
C ILE A 233 2.91 -24.80 -3.48
N ALA A 234 1.78 -24.10 -3.54
CA ALA A 234 1.43 -23.08 -2.53
C ALA A 234 1.31 -23.69 -1.14
N GLU A 235 0.68 -24.86 -1.00
CA GLU A 235 0.58 -25.57 0.27
C GLU A 235 1.96 -26.00 0.80
N ALA A 236 2.81 -26.55 -0.05
CA ALA A 236 4.14 -27.03 0.33
C ALA A 236 5.06 -25.88 0.79
N LEU A 237 5.10 -24.77 0.07
CA LEU A 237 6.01 -23.65 0.34
C LEU A 237 5.47 -22.64 1.37
N LEU A 238 4.15 -22.42 1.40
CA LEU A 238 3.52 -21.37 2.20
C LEU A 238 2.57 -21.92 3.29
N GLY A 239 2.34 -23.24 3.26
CA GLY A 239 1.37 -23.91 4.13
C GLY A 239 -0.10 -23.72 3.67
N PRO A 240 -1.06 -24.34 4.36
CA PRO A 240 -2.47 -24.32 3.95
C PRO A 240 -3.06 -22.92 3.88
N GLU A 241 -4.06 -22.73 3.03
CA GLU A 241 -4.79 -21.46 2.90
C GLU A 241 -5.50 -21.08 4.21
N GLY A 242 -5.47 -19.79 4.53
CA GLY A 242 -6.00 -19.26 5.78
C GLY A 242 -7.41 -18.68 5.69
N LEU A 243 -7.85 -18.05 6.79
CA LEU A 243 -9.15 -17.39 6.89
C LEU A 243 -9.31 -16.27 5.84
N ALA A 244 -8.25 -15.53 5.55
CA ALA A 244 -8.27 -14.45 4.56
C ALA A 244 -8.73 -14.94 3.18
N THR A 245 -8.22 -16.09 2.73
CA THR A 245 -8.62 -16.71 1.45
C THR A 245 -10.09 -17.11 1.45
N ARG A 246 -10.58 -17.68 2.54
CA ARG A 246 -12.00 -18.10 2.65
C ARG A 246 -12.92 -16.88 2.62
N VAL A 247 -12.63 -15.85 3.40
CA VAL A 247 -13.45 -14.63 3.50
C VAL A 247 -13.44 -13.84 2.19
N SER A 248 -12.30 -13.81 1.49
CA SER A 248 -12.16 -13.16 0.19
C SER A 248 -12.62 -14.01 -0.99
N ARG A 249 -13.04 -15.27 -0.76
CA ARG A 249 -13.39 -16.27 -1.80
C ARG A 249 -12.26 -16.45 -2.82
N GLY A 250 -11.00 -16.52 -2.34
CA GLY A 250 -9.83 -16.72 -3.18
C GLY A 250 -9.27 -15.46 -3.84
N HIS A 251 -9.93 -14.30 -3.70
CA HIS A 251 -9.41 -13.04 -4.24
C HIS A 251 -8.04 -12.68 -3.63
N PHE A 252 -7.81 -13.02 -2.36
CA PHE A 252 -6.54 -12.86 -1.65
C PHE A 252 -6.09 -14.23 -1.14
N SER A 253 -5.02 -14.80 -1.75
CA SER A 253 -4.59 -16.18 -1.46
C SER A 253 -3.08 -16.39 -1.64
N LYS A 254 -2.57 -17.46 -1.05
CA LYS A 254 -1.20 -17.96 -1.24
C LYS A 254 -1.02 -18.52 -2.65
N ARG A 255 -2.07 -19.19 -3.15
CA ARG A 255 -2.11 -19.68 -4.52
C ARG A 255 -1.87 -18.56 -5.54
N ASN A 256 -2.48 -17.39 -5.35
CA ASN A 256 -2.30 -16.26 -6.26
C ASN A 256 -0.84 -15.80 -6.29
N LEU A 257 -0.13 -15.80 -5.15
CA LEU A 257 1.29 -15.48 -5.11
C LEU A 257 2.10 -16.49 -5.93
N ILE A 258 1.91 -17.79 -5.69
CA ILE A 258 2.65 -18.82 -6.43
C ILE A 258 2.30 -18.80 -7.92
N SER A 259 1.02 -18.62 -8.28
CA SER A 259 0.60 -18.48 -9.68
C SER A 259 1.31 -17.31 -10.35
N SER A 260 1.25 -16.13 -9.76
CA SER A 260 1.88 -14.93 -10.30
C SER A 260 3.41 -15.03 -10.39
N LEU A 261 4.07 -15.73 -9.45
CA LEU A 261 5.51 -15.98 -9.50
C LEU A 261 5.92 -16.99 -10.59
N LEU A 262 5.04 -17.95 -10.93
CA LEU A 262 5.28 -18.97 -11.96
C LEU A 262 4.86 -18.50 -13.36
N ASP A 263 3.89 -17.58 -13.45
CA ASP A 263 3.43 -17.03 -14.71
C ASP A 263 4.57 -16.18 -15.31
N ARG A 264 5.17 -16.66 -16.37
CA ARG A 264 6.11 -15.86 -17.16
C ARG A 264 5.30 -14.76 -17.86
N THR A 265 5.39 -13.54 -17.37
CA THR A 265 5.06 -12.42 -18.27
C THR A 265 6.09 -12.40 -19.39
N PRO A 266 5.69 -12.39 -20.65
CA PRO A 266 6.60 -12.36 -21.79
C PRO A 266 7.45 -11.09 -21.81
#